data_270844a23b9bf4438b28e17795fb0c69
#
_entry.id   270844a23b9bf4438b28e17795fb0c69
#
_cell.length_a   1.000
_cell.length_b   1.000
_cell.length_c   1.000
_cell.angle_alpha   90.00
_cell.angle_beta   90.00
_cell.angle_gamma   90.00
#
_symmetry.space_group_name_H-M   'P 1'
#
loop_
_entity.id
_entity.type
_entity.pdbx_description
1 polymer ?
#
loop_
_entity_poly.entity_id
_entity_poly.type
_entity_poly.pdbx_seq_one_letter_code
_entity_poly.pdbx_strand_id
1 'polypeptide(L)'
;MTLLKKIDSPYDLKKLSMGEMNTLAQEIREGILNRVNKIGGHCSPNLGIVEATIALHYVFNSPVDRFIFDVSHQCYTHKMLTGRKSGFIGDIIKNISGFFNPSESEHDPFVLGHTSTSLSLASGVAKARDINGDNYNVIALIGDGSLSGGEAFEGLNNAATLNSNFIIIVNDNEMSISENQGGLYKNLKELRESNGTSSNNFFKTFGYDYHYLENGNNLEELITLFSSVKDSNKPVVLHIHTLKGNGYVPAEENKEMFHNTVSGRINGKTPIIPSNLPETYGSITTEFILKKHEQDKSIVAITAATPGGVSFTKDFRQKMGDAYIDVAISEEHAMGFTSGLAKNGAKPIFAVQSSFVQRTYDQISQDIALNNSPVTVIVHCGGMSGIDMTHLGTFDISMISNIPNIVYLAPTNKEEYLSMLDWSIEQVEHPVFIRVPLGEPVTTGKVDKTNYSDLNKYQVVRKGSDVAIIALGTFFKLGKKVYDRLKQAGFNPTLINPKFITGIDEDLLDRLKDEHNITITLEDGILDGGFGQKIASYYGDSEMKVLNYGGKKEFTDRVKVTELYERYRLTPELIFEDVMKLQSGNLLYA
;
A
#
# COMPACT_ATOMS: atom_id res chain seq x y z
N MET A 1 29.82 16.85 2.74
CA MET A 1 29.75 15.61 1.94
C MET A 1 30.90 15.53 0.97
N THR A 2 32.05 15.04 1.41
CA THR A 2 33.26 14.91 0.58
C THR A 2 33.55 13.46 0.22
N LEU A 3 33.33 12.53 1.14
CA LEU A 3 33.52 11.10 0.93
C LEU A 3 32.42 10.51 0.04
N LEU A 4 31.15 10.75 0.35
CA LEU A 4 30.02 10.22 -0.41
C LEU A 4 30.10 10.61 -1.90
N LYS A 5 30.62 11.81 -2.22
CA LYS A 5 30.82 12.20 -3.63
C LYS A 5 31.81 11.32 -4.39
N LYS A 6 32.74 10.66 -3.68
CA LYS A 6 33.77 9.79 -4.26
C LYS A 6 33.31 8.34 -4.38
N ILE A 7 32.19 7.96 -3.77
CA ILE A 7 31.65 6.59 -3.84
C ILE A 7 30.72 6.47 -5.04
N ASP A 8 31.13 5.77 -6.06
CA ASP A 8 30.31 5.47 -7.25
C ASP A 8 29.85 4.00 -7.29
N SER A 9 30.55 3.15 -6.53
CA SER A 9 30.25 1.72 -6.43
C SER A 9 30.62 1.16 -5.06
N PRO A 10 30.11 -0.04 -4.68
CA PRO A 10 30.55 -0.73 -3.47
C PRO A 10 32.05 -1.01 -3.42
N TYR A 11 32.72 -1.09 -4.57
CA TYR A 11 34.17 -1.28 -4.64
C TYR A 11 34.94 -0.09 -4.04
N ASP A 12 34.44 1.13 -4.20
CA ASP A 12 35.07 2.32 -3.63
C ASP A 12 34.94 2.35 -2.11
N LEU A 13 33.80 1.87 -1.56
CA LEU A 13 33.60 1.71 -0.14
C LEU A 13 34.64 0.79 0.53
N LYS A 14 35.00 -0.31 -0.13
CA LYS A 14 35.94 -1.31 0.38
C LYS A 14 37.37 -0.80 0.54
N LYS A 15 37.69 0.38 0.00
CA LYS A 15 39.00 1.04 0.14
C LYS A 15 39.09 1.94 1.36
N LEU A 16 37.95 2.21 2.02
CA LEU A 16 37.89 3.15 3.16
C LEU A 16 38.37 2.50 4.46
N SER A 17 39.05 3.29 5.28
CA SER A 17 39.31 2.97 6.67
C SER A 17 38.04 3.04 7.52
N MET A 18 38.05 2.43 8.70
CA MET A 18 36.92 2.47 9.65
C MET A 18 36.51 3.91 10.00
N GLY A 19 37.47 4.80 10.21
CA GLY A 19 37.18 6.22 10.48
C GLY A 19 36.52 6.95 9.31
N GLU A 20 36.93 6.63 8.08
CA GLU A 20 36.29 7.19 6.87
C GLU A 20 34.88 6.61 6.69
N MET A 21 34.64 5.33 6.95
CA MET A 21 33.30 4.72 6.86
C MET A 21 32.34 5.33 7.90
N ASN A 22 32.80 5.62 9.12
CA ASN A 22 31.99 6.33 10.11
C ASN A 22 31.64 7.76 9.66
N THR A 23 32.60 8.45 9.01
CA THR A 23 32.33 9.77 8.40
C THR A 23 31.34 9.66 7.25
N LEU A 24 31.48 8.63 6.41
CA LEU A 24 30.56 8.34 5.30
C LEU A 24 29.13 8.09 5.81
N ALA A 25 28.98 7.37 6.94
CA ALA A 25 27.65 7.15 7.55
C ALA A 25 26.95 8.47 7.90
N GLN A 26 27.67 9.47 8.41
CA GLN A 26 27.12 10.79 8.68
C GLN A 26 26.73 11.53 7.38
N GLU A 27 27.60 11.50 6.35
CA GLU A 27 27.28 12.12 5.05
C GLU A 27 26.08 11.47 4.37
N ILE A 28 25.88 10.15 4.53
CA ILE A 28 24.71 9.41 4.07
C ILE A 28 23.44 9.89 4.77
N ARG A 29 23.48 10.06 6.12
CA ARG A 29 22.34 10.61 6.88
C ARG A 29 21.94 12.00 6.39
N GLU A 30 22.93 12.88 6.16
CA GLU A 30 22.67 14.19 5.57
C GLU A 30 21.99 14.07 4.19
N GLY A 31 22.40 13.11 3.36
CA GLY A 31 21.78 12.82 2.08
C GLY A 31 20.33 12.35 2.21
N ILE A 32 20.05 11.45 3.16
CA ILE A 32 18.68 10.99 3.46
C ILE A 32 17.80 12.18 3.86
N LEU A 33 18.25 12.99 4.82
CA LEU A 33 17.51 14.16 5.30
C LEU A 33 17.28 15.19 4.19
N ASN A 34 18.30 15.45 3.35
CA ASN A 34 18.16 16.35 2.18
C ASN A 34 17.09 15.87 1.20
N ARG A 35 17.10 14.57 0.85
CA ARG A 35 16.07 13.97 -0.03
C ARG A 35 14.69 14.11 0.58
N VAL A 36 14.51 13.64 1.81
CA VAL A 36 13.19 13.62 2.47
C VAL A 36 12.66 15.03 2.66
N ASN A 37 13.52 16.00 2.97
CA ASN A 37 13.09 17.40 3.05
C ASN A 37 12.60 17.96 1.70
N LYS A 38 13.24 17.59 0.59
CA LYS A 38 12.92 18.15 -0.74
C LYS A 38 11.72 17.49 -1.41
N ILE A 39 11.62 16.16 -1.32
CA ILE A 39 10.61 15.39 -2.07
C ILE A 39 9.75 14.45 -1.19
N GLY A 40 10.03 14.38 0.10
CA GLY A 40 9.41 13.40 1.00
C GLY A 40 10.03 12.01 0.91
N GLY A 41 9.46 11.07 1.67
CA GLY A 41 9.84 9.66 1.69
C GLY A 41 10.10 9.10 3.09
N HIS A 42 10.65 7.89 3.14
CA HIS A 42 10.89 7.17 4.38
C HIS A 42 12.14 7.70 5.09
N CYS A 43 11.97 8.30 6.26
CA CYS A 43 13.05 8.94 7.01
C CYS A 43 13.64 8.00 8.08
N SER A 44 12.88 7.73 9.15
CA SER A 44 13.39 6.98 10.30
C SER A 44 13.83 5.54 9.99
N PRO A 45 13.17 4.77 9.09
CA PRO A 45 13.66 3.44 8.70
C PRO A 45 15.03 3.49 8.03
N ASN A 46 15.26 4.48 7.16
CA ASN A 46 16.54 4.63 6.45
C ASN A 46 17.68 5.08 7.36
N LEU A 47 17.40 5.98 8.31
CA LEU A 47 18.39 6.44 9.27
C LEU A 47 18.88 5.32 10.21
N GLY A 48 17.98 4.40 10.57
CA GLY A 48 18.28 3.28 11.47
C GLY A 48 19.15 2.18 10.87
N ILE A 49 19.27 2.10 9.54
CA ILE A 49 19.94 0.98 8.84
C ILE A 49 21.23 1.40 8.11
N VAL A 50 21.72 2.61 8.33
CA VAL A 50 22.88 3.14 7.59
C VAL A 50 24.12 2.28 7.79
N GLU A 51 24.52 2.00 9.03
CA GLU A 51 25.71 1.22 9.36
C GLU A 51 25.59 -0.22 8.86
N ALA A 52 24.44 -0.86 9.05
CA ALA A 52 24.22 -2.23 8.60
C ALA A 52 24.31 -2.32 7.06
N THR A 53 23.80 -1.33 6.32
CA THR A 53 23.91 -1.30 4.86
C THR A 53 25.35 -1.05 4.40
N ILE A 54 26.10 -0.18 5.08
CA ILE A 54 27.54 0.02 4.82
C ILE A 54 28.31 -1.29 5.06
N ALA A 55 28.07 -1.94 6.21
CA ALA A 55 28.70 -3.21 6.55
C ALA A 55 28.39 -4.32 5.53
N LEU A 56 27.14 -4.41 5.06
CA LEU A 56 26.74 -5.35 4.01
C LEU A 56 27.57 -5.15 2.73
N HIS A 57 27.65 -3.93 2.23
CA HIS A 57 28.41 -3.62 1.02
C HIS A 57 29.93 -3.71 1.21
N TYR A 58 30.43 -3.58 2.44
CA TYR A 58 31.83 -3.77 2.77
C TYR A 58 32.21 -5.25 2.77
N VAL A 59 31.39 -6.13 3.37
CA VAL A 59 31.67 -7.56 3.52
C VAL A 59 31.32 -8.35 2.25
N PHE A 60 30.15 -8.13 1.68
CA PHE A 60 29.66 -8.89 0.53
C PHE A 60 29.91 -8.18 -0.81
N ASN A 61 29.77 -8.89 -1.91
CA ASN A 61 30.11 -8.44 -3.26
C ASN A 61 28.86 -8.22 -4.13
N SER A 62 28.00 -7.24 -3.78
CA SER A 62 26.88 -6.89 -4.66
C SER A 62 27.39 -6.30 -6.00
N PRO A 63 26.81 -6.67 -7.18
CA PRO A 63 25.57 -7.43 -7.36
C PRO A 63 25.75 -8.96 -7.42
N VAL A 64 26.97 -9.51 -7.31
CA VAL A 64 27.20 -10.96 -7.33
C VAL A 64 26.48 -11.62 -6.17
N ASP A 65 26.79 -11.21 -4.94
CA ASP A 65 25.99 -11.57 -3.77
C ASP A 65 24.63 -10.84 -3.84
N ARG A 66 23.54 -11.55 -3.60
CA ARG A 66 22.17 -11.05 -3.79
C ARG A 66 21.58 -10.52 -2.50
N PHE A 67 21.19 -9.24 -2.50
CA PHE A 67 20.52 -8.59 -1.39
C PHE A 67 19.03 -8.43 -1.70
N ILE A 68 18.18 -8.95 -0.83
CA ILE A 68 16.72 -8.80 -0.92
C ILE A 68 16.24 -8.08 0.35
N PHE A 69 15.94 -6.80 0.22
CA PHE A 69 15.44 -5.98 1.33
C PHE A 69 13.92 -6.04 1.36
N ASP A 70 13.36 -6.49 2.47
CA ASP A 70 11.91 -6.53 2.65
C ASP A 70 11.30 -5.12 2.50
N VAL A 71 10.18 -5.01 1.79
CA VAL A 71 9.59 -3.73 1.35
C VAL A 71 10.55 -2.92 0.47
N SER A 72 11.81 -2.94 0.80
CA SER A 72 12.91 -2.12 0.27
C SER A 72 12.80 -0.59 0.50
N HIS A 73 11.83 -0.12 1.27
CA HIS A 73 11.69 1.29 1.64
C HIS A 73 12.89 1.86 2.44
N GLN A 74 13.71 0.99 3.02
CA GLN A 74 14.95 1.30 3.76
C GLN A 74 16.22 1.16 2.89
N CYS A 75 16.11 1.35 1.57
CA CYS A 75 17.19 1.13 0.61
C CYS A 75 18.02 2.39 0.26
N TYR A 76 17.82 3.53 0.93
CA TYR A 76 18.43 4.79 0.49
C TYR A 76 19.96 4.76 0.57
N THR A 77 20.51 4.18 1.63
CA THR A 77 21.96 3.95 1.77
C THR A 77 22.47 3.04 0.65
N HIS A 78 21.79 1.93 0.38
CA HIS A 78 22.12 1.02 -0.71
C HIS A 78 22.15 1.75 -2.07
N LYS A 79 21.12 2.58 -2.36
CA LYS A 79 21.09 3.38 -3.60
C LYS A 79 22.25 4.36 -3.71
N MET A 80 22.62 5.03 -2.61
CA MET A 80 23.76 5.95 -2.61
C MET A 80 25.08 5.24 -2.86
N LEU A 81 25.28 4.04 -2.30
CA LEU A 81 26.47 3.24 -2.46
C LEU A 81 26.58 2.53 -3.82
N THR A 82 25.49 2.43 -4.56
CA THR A 82 25.40 1.77 -5.87
C THR A 82 25.16 2.77 -7.02
N GLY A 83 25.77 3.95 -6.94
CA GLY A 83 25.84 4.92 -8.03
C GLY A 83 24.64 5.89 -8.16
N ARG A 84 23.61 5.78 -7.30
CA ARG A 84 22.38 6.58 -7.39
C ARG A 84 22.34 7.76 -6.40
N LYS A 85 23.50 8.20 -5.90
CA LYS A 85 23.61 9.32 -4.94
C LYS A 85 22.99 10.64 -5.42
N SER A 86 22.86 10.85 -6.74
CA SER A 86 22.19 12.03 -7.31
C SER A 86 20.69 12.16 -6.95
N GLY A 87 20.07 11.09 -6.46
CA GLY A 87 18.72 11.11 -5.87
C GLY A 87 18.66 11.58 -4.42
N PHE A 88 19.82 11.94 -3.81
CA PHE A 88 19.92 12.23 -2.38
C PHE A 88 20.72 13.49 -2.07
N ILE A 89 21.71 13.81 -2.88
CA ILE A 89 22.63 14.95 -2.65
C ILE A 89 22.50 16.01 -3.76
N GLY A 90 22.90 17.24 -3.45
CA GLY A 90 22.84 18.38 -4.37
C GLY A 90 21.54 19.18 -4.24
N ASP A 91 21.45 20.27 -5.02
CA ASP A 91 20.31 21.18 -4.97
C ASP A 91 19.11 20.63 -5.75
N ILE A 92 19.36 19.94 -6.84
CA ILE A 92 18.36 19.26 -7.66
C ILE A 92 18.43 17.75 -7.39
N ILE A 93 17.36 17.18 -6.86
CA ILE A 93 17.24 15.74 -6.59
C ILE A 93 16.69 15.06 -7.83
N LYS A 94 17.42 14.06 -8.35
CA LYS A 94 16.92 13.22 -9.44
C LYS A 94 15.75 12.35 -8.96
N ASN A 95 14.80 12.10 -9.85
CA ASN A 95 13.66 11.24 -9.58
C ASN A 95 14.06 9.77 -9.60
N ILE A 96 14.60 9.29 -8.47
CA ILE A 96 14.98 7.90 -8.22
C ILE A 96 13.92 7.27 -7.31
N SER A 97 13.54 6.01 -7.57
CA SER A 97 12.57 5.28 -6.75
C SER A 97 12.99 5.26 -5.27
N GLY A 98 12.02 5.34 -4.38
CA GLY A 98 12.20 5.11 -2.95
C GLY A 98 12.31 3.63 -2.57
N PHE A 99 12.16 2.73 -3.54
CA PHE A 99 12.15 1.28 -3.40
C PHE A 99 13.17 0.65 -4.37
N PHE A 100 13.45 -0.65 -4.23
CA PHE A 100 14.24 -1.38 -5.21
C PHE A 100 13.59 -1.33 -6.59
N ASN A 101 14.41 -1.11 -7.60
CA ASN A 101 13.96 -1.05 -8.99
C ASN A 101 15.07 -1.56 -9.93
N PRO A 102 14.92 -2.77 -10.51
CA PRO A 102 15.90 -3.35 -11.43
C PRO A 102 16.16 -2.48 -12.68
N SER A 103 15.21 -1.62 -13.06
CA SER A 103 15.43 -0.70 -14.19
C SER A 103 16.40 0.43 -13.86
N GLU A 104 16.66 0.68 -12.58
CA GLU A 104 17.64 1.68 -12.13
C GLU A 104 19.04 1.11 -11.90
N SER A 105 19.15 -0.16 -11.51
CA SER A 105 20.43 -0.78 -11.16
C SER A 105 20.35 -2.30 -11.09
N GLU A 106 21.40 -3.00 -11.54
CA GLU A 106 21.59 -4.45 -11.39
C GLU A 106 21.76 -4.90 -9.93
N HIS A 107 22.01 -3.97 -9.01
CA HIS A 107 22.07 -4.24 -7.57
C HIS A 107 20.70 -4.45 -6.93
N ASP A 108 19.62 -4.11 -7.62
CA ASP A 108 18.24 -4.28 -7.17
C ASP A 108 17.64 -5.50 -7.90
N PRO A 109 17.54 -6.70 -7.27
CA PRO A 109 17.11 -7.91 -8.01
C PRO A 109 15.61 -7.96 -8.31
N PHE A 110 14.78 -7.20 -7.57
CA PHE A 110 13.32 -7.18 -7.69
C PHE A 110 12.77 -5.76 -7.56
N VAL A 111 11.57 -5.52 -8.11
CA VAL A 111 10.74 -4.40 -7.66
C VAL A 111 10.04 -4.84 -6.39
N LEU A 112 10.25 -4.13 -5.29
CA LEU A 112 9.66 -4.45 -3.98
C LEU A 112 8.96 -3.22 -3.41
N GLY A 113 7.93 -3.44 -2.61
CA GLY A 113 7.17 -2.38 -1.94
C GLY A 113 6.20 -2.91 -0.88
N HIS A 114 5.83 -4.20 -0.97
CA HIS A 114 5.02 -4.88 0.04
C HIS A 114 5.90 -5.63 1.04
N THR A 115 5.41 -5.72 2.27
CA THR A 115 6.09 -6.36 3.41
C THR A 115 6.11 -7.88 3.31
N SER A 116 6.97 -8.53 4.08
CA SER A 116 6.95 -9.96 4.40
C SER A 116 7.35 -10.90 3.27
N THR A 117 7.67 -10.39 2.07
CA THR A 117 7.94 -11.18 0.86
C THR A 117 9.42 -11.56 0.68
N SER A 118 10.33 -10.87 1.39
CA SER A 118 11.78 -11.01 1.16
C SER A 118 12.31 -12.41 1.40
N LEU A 119 11.78 -13.12 2.40
CA LEU A 119 12.24 -14.47 2.75
C LEU A 119 11.87 -15.49 1.66
N SER A 120 10.66 -15.40 1.13
CA SER A 120 10.22 -16.25 0.02
C SER A 120 11.02 -15.98 -1.26
N LEU A 121 11.19 -14.71 -1.63
CA LEU A 121 11.95 -14.33 -2.82
C LEU A 121 13.43 -14.74 -2.69
N ALA A 122 14.05 -14.47 -1.56
CA ALA A 122 15.45 -14.81 -1.32
C ALA A 122 15.68 -16.32 -1.27
N SER A 123 14.77 -17.11 -0.66
CA SER A 123 14.88 -18.58 -0.66
C SER A 123 14.77 -19.16 -2.08
N GLY A 124 13.91 -18.57 -2.93
CA GLY A 124 13.85 -18.90 -4.35
C GLY A 124 15.16 -18.60 -5.08
N VAL A 125 15.79 -17.45 -4.81
CA VAL A 125 17.12 -17.10 -5.36
C VAL A 125 18.20 -18.08 -4.90
N ALA A 126 18.23 -18.43 -3.60
CA ALA A 126 19.17 -19.40 -3.04
C ALA A 126 19.00 -20.79 -3.69
N LYS A 127 17.75 -21.22 -3.85
CA LYS A 127 17.47 -22.52 -4.50
C LYS A 127 17.88 -22.52 -5.97
N ALA A 128 17.65 -21.44 -6.71
CA ALA A 128 18.09 -21.30 -8.09
C ALA A 128 19.62 -21.35 -8.21
N ARG A 129 20.35 -20.65 -7.34
CA ARG A 129 21.82 -20.72 -7.21
C ARG A 129 22.28 -22.17 -7.04
N ASP A 130 21.65 -22.90 -6.09
CA ASP A 130 22.05 -24.28 -5.79
C ASP A 130 21.83 -25.22 -6.98
N ILE A 131 20.72 -25.05 -7.70
CA ILE A 131 20.41 -25.84 -8.92
C ILE A 131 21.41 -25.54 -10.04
N ASN A 132 21.81 -24.28 -10.18
CA ASN A 132 22.77 -23.88 -11.20
C ASN A 132 24.23 -24.26 -10.87
N GLY A 133 24.50 -24.63 -9.60
CA GLY A 133 25.85 -24.89 -9.12
C GLY A 133 26.69 -23.63 -8.92
N ASP A 134 26.04 -22.48 -8.80
CA ASP A 134 26.68 -21.21 -8.52
C ASP A 134 27.08 -21.10 -7.03
N ASN A 135 28.00 -20.20 -6.72
CA ASN A 135 28.54 -20.01 -5.37
C ASN A 135 28.56 -18.52 -4.99
N TYR A 136 27.43 -17.95 -4.62
CA TYR A 136 27.31 -16.59 -4.11
C TYR A 136 26.40 -16.56 -2.87
N ASN A 137 26.58 -15.53 -2.02
CA ASN A 137 25.73 -15.35 -0.86
C ASN A 137 24.35 -14.81 -1.23
N VAL A 138 23.33 -15.28 -0.54
CA VAL A 138 21.96 -14.73 -0.61
C VAL A 138 21.57 -14.20 0.74
N ILE A 139 21.28 -12.91 0.80
CA ILE A 139 21.00 -12.17 2.02
C ILE A 139 19.59 -11.58 1.94
N ALA A 140 18.71 -12.01 2.84
CA ALA A 140 17.43 -11.40 3.08
C ALA A 140 17.50 -10.45 4.29
N LEU A 141 17.15 -9.18 4.11
CA LEU A 141 17.04 -8.22 5.20
C LEU A 141 15.56 -7.93 5.45
N ILE A 142 15.07 -8.24 6.64
CA ILE A 142 13.68 -8.06 7.04
C ILE A 142 13.58 -7.27 8.33
N GLY A 143 12.66 -6.29 8.38
CA GLY A 143 12.33 -5.57 9.61
C GLY A 143 11.48 -6.41 10.55
N ASP A 144 11.61 -6.15 11.86
CA ASP A 144 10.82 -6.79 12.90
C ASP A 144 9.31 -6.70 12.63
N GLY A 145 8.80 -5.54 12.22
CA GLY A 145 7.39 -5.37 11.85
C GLY A 145 6.92 -6.34 10.75
N SER A 146 7.75 -6.55 9.73
CA SER A 146 7.42 -7.43 8.59
C SER A 146 7.42 -8.92 8.93
N LEU A 147 8.07 -9.32 10.03
CA LEU A 147 8.05 -10.71 10.51
C LEU A 147 6.65 -11.19 10.93
N SER A 148 5.70 -10.28 11.19
CA SER A 148 4.32 -10.66 11.55
C SER A 148 3.47 -11.13 10.38
N GLY A 149 3.90 -10.92 9.14
CA GLY A 149 3.15 -11.34 7.96
C GLY A 149 3.19 -12.86 7.73
N GLY A 150 2.09 -13.45 7.27
CA GLY A 150 1.97 -14.89 7.03
C GLY A 150 3.05 -15.42 6.10
N GLU A 151 3.30 -14.76 4.98
CA GLU A 151 4.35 -15.14 4.02
C GLU A 151 5.76 -15.16 4.63
N ALA A 152 6.05 -14.26 5.60
CA ALA A 152 7.34 -14.30 6.31
C ALA A 152 7.47 -15.55 7.18
N PHE A 153 6.39 -15.99 7.87
CA PHE A 153 6.40 -17.26 8.61
C PHE A 153 6.56 -18.47 7.69
N GLU A 154 5.88 -18.48 6.53
CA GLU A 154 6.03 -19.51 5.51
C GLU A 154 7.47 -19.54 4.96
N GLY A 155 8.02 -18.38 4.66
CA GLY A 155 9.40 -18.21 4.21
C GLY A 155 10.41 -18.72 5.24
N LEU A 156 10.26 -18.36 6.52
CA LEU A 156 11.10 -18.89 7.61
C LEU A 156 11.00 -20.41 7.72
N ASN A 157 9.78 -20.96 7.72
CA ASN A 157 9.59 -22.40 7.83
C ASN A 157 10.27 -23.16 6.68
N ASN A 158 10.11 -22.68 5.44
CA ASN A 158 10.66 -23.37 4.27
C ASN A 158 12.18 -23.15 4.11
N ALA A 159 12.68 -21.93 4.32
CA ALA A 159 14.10 -21.64 4.16
C ALA A 159 14.99 -22.35 5.18
N ALA A 160 14.46 -22.74 6.35
CA ALA A 160 15.18 -23.54 7.33
C ALA A 160 15.62 -24.92 6.80
N THR A 161 14.99 -25.42 5.74
CA THR A 161 15.33 -26.70 5.10
C THR A 161 16.39 -26.60 4.02
N LEU A 162 16.87 -25.41 3.69
CA LEU A 162 17.97 -25.23 2.76
C LEU A 162 19.27 -25.78 3.37
N ASN A 163 20.04 -26.52 2.58
CA ASN A 163 21.35 -27.06 2.97
C ASN A 163 22.49 -26.26 2.31
N SER A 164 22.35 -24.95 2.25
CA SER A 164 23.24 -24.06 1.54
C SER A 164 23.25 -22.66 2.18
N ASN A 165 24.09 -21.77 1.67
CA ASN A 165 24.19 -20.40 2.14
C ASN A 165 22.83 -19.66 2.01
N PHE A 166 22.30 -19.20 3.14
CA PHE A 166 21.16 -18.31 3.21
C PHE A 166 21.22 -17.49 4.49
N ILE A 167 21.38 -16.18 4.38
CA ILE A 167 21.58 -15.29 5.51
C ILE A 167 20.34 -14.42 5.68
N ILE A 168 19.67 -14.52 6.82
CA ILE A 168 18.53 -13.69 7.19
C ILE A 168 19.01 -12.65 8.20
N ILE A 169 18.89 -11.37 7.89
CA ILE A 169 19.14 -10.27 8.81
C ILE A 169 17.80 -9.73 9.29
N VAL A 170 17.51 -9.95 10.56
CA VAL A 170 16.37 -9.37 11.26
C VAL A 170 16.80 -8.03 11.85
N ASN A 171 16.31 -6.94 11.25
CA ASN A 171 16.54 -5.59 11.74
C ASN A 171 15.45 -5.25 12.76
N ASP A 172 15.72 -5.51 14.03
CA ASP A 172 14.81 -5.23 15.15
C ASP A 172 15.08 -3.83 15.70
N ASN A 173 14.08 -2.95 15.56
CA ASN A 173 14.12 -1.60 16.13
C ASN A 173 12.86 -1.31 16.98
N GLU A 174 12.17 -2.36 17.39
CA GLU A 174 11.00 -2.38 18.29
C GLU A 174 9.76 -1.69 17.71
N MET A 175 9.75 -1.39 16.42
CA MET A 175 8.64 -0.67 15.79
C MET A 175 8.40 -1.07 14.34
N SER A 176 7.12 -1.29 14.01
CA SER A 176 6.58 -1.21 12.66
C SER A 176 6.40 0.26 12.22
N ILE A 177 5.29 0.65 11.60
CA ILE A 177 4.89 2.06 11.47
C ILE A 177 4.51 2.59 12.85
N SER A 178 3.61 1.88 13.56
CA SER A 178 3.26 2.04 14.96
C SER A 178 4.00 1.02 15.84
N GLU A 179 3.62 0.90 17.09
CA GLU A 179 4.13 -0.10 18.02
C GLU A 179 3.81 -1.52 17.53
N ASN A 180 4.76 -2.42 17.68
CA ASN A 180 4.59 -3.83 17.30
C ASN A 180 3.54 -4.53 18.17
N GLN A 181 2.69 -5.36 17.56
CA GLN A 181 1.63 -6.11 18.21
C GLN A 181 1.80 -7.62 18.01
N GLY A 182 1.51 -8.41 19.03
CA GLY A 182 1.48 -9.88 18.95
C GLY A 182 2.53 -10.62 19.77
N GLY A 183 2.41 -11.94 19.81
CA GLY A 183 3.23 -12.82 20.65
C GLY A 183 4.69 -12.93 20.22
N LEU A 184 4.97 -12.80 18.92
CA LEU A 184 6.34 -12.80 18.38
C LEU A 184 7.23 -11.74 19.03
N TYR A 185 6.71 -10.56 19.26
CA TYR A 185 7.47 -9.43 19.80
C TYR A 185 7.82 -9.59 21.28
N LYS A 186 7.08 -10.43 22.02
CA LYS A 186 7.47 -10.84 23.37
C LYS A 186 8.75 -11.69 23.34
N ASN A 187 8.86 -12.56 22.33
CA ASN A 187 10.06 -13.38 22.15
C ASN A 187 11.25 -12.53 21.68
N LEU A 188 11.05 -11.63 20.68
CA LEU A 188 12.13 -10.72 20.27
C LEU A 188 12.63 -9.86 21.43
N LYS A 189 11.72 -9.35 22.28
CA LYS A 189 12.09 -8.60 23.50
C LYS A 189 12.90 -9.48 24.46
N GLU A 190 12.49 -10.70 24.73
CA GLU A 190 13.24 -11.65 25.59
C GLU A 190 14.64 -11.93 25.02
N LEU A 191 14.75 -12.06 23.69
CA LEU A 191 16.03 -12.26 23.02
C LEU A 191 16.94 -11.02 23.17
N ARG A 192 16.40 -9.80 23.07
CA ARG A 192 17.17 -8.57 23.34
C ARG A 192 17.61 -8.51 24.81
N GLU A 193 16.70 -8.68 25.75
CA GLU A 193 16.98 -8.60 27.21
C GLU A 193 17.98 -9.66 27.68
N SER A 194 18.00 -10.83 27.01
CA SER A 194 18.96 -11.90 27.29
C SER A 194 20.25 -11.82 26.47
N ASN A 195 20.46 -10.76 25.69
CA ASN A 195 21.56 -10.66 24.73
C ASN A 195 21.68 -11.90 23.83
N GLY A 196 20.54 -12.38 23.32
CA GLY A 196 20.43 -13.52 22.41
C GLY A 196 20.61 -14.90 23.04
N THR A 197 20.78 -15.01 24.38
CA THR A 197 21.12 -16.26 25.05
C THR A 197 19.92 -17.07 25.55
N SER A 198 18.71 -16.50 25.53
CA SER A 198 17.50 -17.21 25.94
C SER A 198 17.34 -18.54 25.20
N SER A 199 16.97 -19.59 25.94
CA SER A 199 16.60 -20.90 25.37
C SER A 199 15.26 -20.85 24.64
N ASN A 200 14.38 -19.91 25.01
CA ASN A 200 13.14 -19.62 24.32
C ASN A 200 13.45 -18.75 23.09
N ASN A 201 13.81 -19.37 22.00
CA ASN A 201 14.25 -18.69 20.78
C ASN A 201 13.47 -19.20 19.56
N PHE A 202 12.61 -18.36 19.06
CA PHE A 202 11.75 -18.63 17.92
C PHE A 202 12.53 -19.14 16.69
N PHE A 203 13.67 -18.51 16.36
CA PHE A 203 14.46 -18.89 15.18
C PHE A 203 15.17 -20.25 15.38
N LYS A 204 15.69 -20.52 16.56
CA LYS A 204 16.31 -21.82 16.89
C LYS A 204 15.31 -22.96 16.84
N THR A 205 14.03 -22.70 17.08
CA THR A 205 12.96 -23.71 17.00
C THR A 205 12.79 -24.27 15.56
N PHE A 206 13.08 -23.45 14.55
CA PHE A 206 13.14 -23.88 13.14
C PHE A 206 14.46 -24.53 12.74
N GLY A 207 15.47 -24.52 13.62
CA GLY A 207 16.78 -25.11 13.33
C GLY A 207 17.82 -24.14 12.75
N TYR A 208 17.55 -22.84 12.73
CA TYR A 208 18.51 -21.83 12.29
C TYR A 208 19.73 -21.74 13.22
N ASP A 209 20.89 -21.51 12.62
CA ASP A 209 22.02 -20.94 13.33
C ASP A 209 21.70 -19.47 13.64
N TYR A 210 21.72 -19.10 14.94
CA TYR A 210 21.23 -17.79 15.37
C TYR A 210 22.32 -17.01 16.10
N HIS A 211 22.51 -15.77 15.66
CA HIS A 211 23.43 -14.79 16.26
C HIS A 211 22.69 -13.51 16.59
N TYR A 212 23.01 -12.92 17.73
CA TYR A 212 22.43 -11.65 18.18
C TYR A 212 23.52 -10.57 18.27
N LEU A 213 23.16 -9.33 17.92
CA LEU A 213 24.01 -8.15 18.09
C LEU A 213 23.20 -6.99 18.67
N GLU A 214 23.54 -6.61 19.91
CA GLU A 214 22.90 -5.49 20.61
C GLU A 214 23.19 -4.14 19.96
N ASN A 215 24.46 -3.90 19.59
CA ASN A 215 24.88 -2.62 19.01
C ASN A 215 24.74 -2.59 17.49
N GLY A 216 23.53 -2.80 16.96
CA GLY A 216 23.24 -2.88 15.52
C GLY A 216 23.47 -1.59 14.72
N ASN A 217 23.90 -0.50 15.37
CA ASN A 217 24.41 0.71 14.74
C ASN A 217 25.95 0.89 14.93
N ASN A 218 26.65 -0.13 15.41
CA ASN A 218 28.11 -0.14 15.49
C ASN A 218 28.71 -0.81 14.25
N LEU A 219 29.38 -0.05 13.41
CA LEU A 219 29.88 -0.51 12.12
C LEU A 219 30.94 -1.62 12.25
N GLU A 220 31.84 -1.55 13.23
CA GLU A 220 32.91 -2.54 13.45
C GLU A 220 32.35 -3.89 13.91
N GLU A 221 31.37 -3.86 14.83
CA GLU A 221 30.68 -5.07 15.30
C GLU A 221 29.85 -5.71 14.18
N LEU A 222 29.16 -4.90 13.36
CA LEU A 222 28.42 -5.37 12.20
C LEU A 222 29.32 -6.04 11.15
N ILE A 223 30.46 -5.43 10.81
CA ILE A 223 31.45 -6.02 9.88
C ILE A 223 31.96 -7.34 10.42
N THR A 224 32.27 -7.41 11.72
CA THR A 224 32.72 -8.63 12.38
C THR A 224 31.66 -9.73 12.29
N LEU A 225 30.41 -9.41 12.65
CA LEU A 225 29.30 -10.36 12.59
C LEU A 225 29.05 -10.86 11.16
N PHE A 226 28.96 -9.96 10.19
CA PHE A 226 28.69 -10.35 8.80
C PHE A 226 29.84 -11.16 8.20
N SER A 227 31.08 -10.83 8.54
CA SER A 227 32.27 -11.59 8.09
C SER A 227 32.28 -13.01 8.65
N SER A 228 31.77 -13.22 9.89
CA SER A 228 31.74 -14.53 10.53
C SER A 228 30.79 -15.54 9.87
N VAL A 229 29.78 -15.06 9.15
CA VAL A 229 28.76 -15.89 8.48
C VAL A 229 28.85 -15.85 6.95
N LYS A 230 29.77 -15.04 6.41
CA LYS A 230 30.02 -15.02 4.97
C LYS A 230 30.40 -16.42 4.50
N ASP A 231 29.85 -16.84 3.38
CA ASP A 231 30.05 -18.15 2.79
C ASP A 231 29.65 -19.34 3.71
N SER A 232 28.70 -19.10 4.64
CA SER A 232 28.10 -20.16 5.46
C SER A 232 27.49 -21.24 4.55
N ASN A 233 27.54 -22.49 4.94
CA ASN A 233 27.00 -23.62 4.20
C ASN A 233 25.59 -24.05 4.69
N LYS A 234 24.98 -23.26 5.52
CA LYS A 234 23.63 -23.50 6.09
C LYS A 234 22.90 -22.16 6.33
N PRO A 235 21.57 -22.18 6.49
CA PRO A 235 20.80 -20.99 6.82
C PRO A 235 21.16 -20.41 8.18
N VAL A 236 21.33 -19.07 8.24
CA VAL A 236 21.73 -18.33 9.43
C VAL A 236 20.77 -17.16 9.66
N VAL A 237 20.41 -16.91 10.91
CA VAL A 237 19.68 -15.71 11.33
C VAL A 237 20.58 -14.79 12.14
N LEU A 238 20.73 -13.57 11.68
CA LEU A 238 21.40 -12.47 12.35
C LEU A 238 20.34 -11.51 12.88
N HIS A 239 20.14 -11.48 14.19
CA HIS A 239 19.22 -10.56 14.85
C HIS A 239 19.99 -9.34 15.33
N ILE A 240 19.85 -8.21 14.65
CA ILE A 240 20.53 -6.95 14.97
C ILE A 240 19.56 -5.97 15.61
N HIS A 241 19.91 -5.44 16.78
CA HIS A 241 19.12 -4.43 17.48
C HIS A 241 19.59 -3.04 17.05
N THR A 242 18.71 -2.26 16.38
CA THR A 242 19.03 -0.95 15.82
C THR A 242 18.14 0.16 16.38
N LEU A 243 18.60 1.40 16.32
CA LEU A 243 17.81 2.58 16.69
C LEU A 243 17.12 3.16 15.46
N LYS A 244 15.78 3.05 15.38
CA LYS A 244 14.98 3.69 14.34
C LYS A 244 15.10 5.21 14.44
N GLY A 245 15.54 5.88 13.35
CA GLY A 245 15.77 7.32 13.34
C GLY A 245 17.19 7.74 13.74
N ASN A 246 18.11 6.80 13.96
CA ASN A 246 19.48 7.00 14.47
C ASN A 246 20.20 8.19 13.83
N GLY A 247 20.70 9.10 14.69
CA GLY A 247 21.45 10.29 14.29
C GLY A 247 20.60 11.50 13.92
N TYR A 248 19.26 11.43 14.11
CA TYR A 248 18.37 12.58 13.98
C TYR A 248 17.32 12.59 15.11
N VAL A 249 17.63 13.33 16.19
CA VAL A 249 16.83 13.36 17.44
C VAL A 249 15.32 13.48 17.21
N PRO A 250 14.79 14.37 16.32
CA PRO A 250 13.35 14.42 16.11
C PRO A 250 12.74 13.10 15.61
N ALA A 251 13.49 12.31 14.82
CA ALA A 251 13.02 11.02 14.32
C ALA A 251 13.15 9.90 15.36
N GLU A 252 14.14 9.99 16.25
CA GLU A 252 14.31 9.06 17.38
C GLU A 252 13.17 9.21 18.40
N GLU A 253 12.76 10.47 18.68
CA GLU A 253 11.69 10.79 19.61
C GLU A 253 10.27 10.57 19.04
N ASN A 254 10.10 10.66 17.71
CA ASN A 254 8.81 10.55 17.04
C ASN A 254 8.85 9.56 15.88
N LYS A 255 9.21 8.31 16.15
CA LYS A 255 9.48 7.24 15.17
C LYS A 255 8.31 7.01 14.19
N GLU A 256 7.04 7.04 14.65
CA GLU A 256 5.85 6.87 13.83
C GLU A 256 5.69 8.04 12.85
N MET A 257 5.81 9.28 13.32
CA MET A 257 5.66 10.49 12.48
C MET A 257 6.70 10.57 11.37
N PHE A 258 7.94 10.13 11.67
CA PHE A 258 9.06 10.14 10.73
C PHE A 258 9.20 8.84 9.95
N HIS A 259 8.27 7.87 10.08
CA HIS A 259 8.31 6.65 9.26
C HIS A 259 8.23 6.99 7.77
N ASN A 260 7.21 7.76 7.37
CA ASN A 260 7.09 8.35 6.03
C ASN A 260 6.75 9.84 6.17
N THR A 261 7.57 10.72 5.61
CA THR A 261 7.51 12.15 5.82
C THR A 261 7.29 12.88 4.51
N VAL A 262 6.34 13.82 4.50
CA VAL A 262 6.11 14.71 3.33
C VAL A 262 7.22 15.77 3.24
N SER A 263 7.43 16.31 2.03
CA SER A 263 8.43 17.35 1.77
C SER A 263 8.22 18.60 2.65
N GLY A 264 9.33 19.29 2.99
CA GLY A 264 9.33 20.53 3.77
C GLY A 264 9.18 20.36 5.29
N ARG A 265 9.09 19.13 5.80
CA ARG A 265 8.93 18.88 7.25
C ARG A 265 10.23 18.68 8.03
N ILE A 266 11.37 18.57 7.38
CA ILE A 266 12.67 18.38 8.04
C ILE A 266 13.39 19.75 8.15
N ASN A 267 13.11 20.50 9.21
CA ASN A 267 13.73 21.81 9.47
C ASN A 267 14.42 21.88 10.84
N GLY A 268 14.94 20.73 11.35
CA GLY A 268 15.61 20.68 12.67
C GLY A 268 14.68 20.93 13.87
N LYS A 269 13.37 21.00 13.66
CA LYS A 269 12.33 21.15 14.69
C LYS A 269 11.25 20.08 14.48
N THR A 270 10.49 19.78 15.53
CA THR A 270 9.27 18.95 15.45
C THR A 270 8.40 19.44 14.27
N PRO A 271 7.93 18.55 13.39
CA PRO A 271 7.11 18.96 12.26
C PRO A 271 5.90 19.76 12.75
N ILE A 272 5.70 20.94 12.20
CA ILE A 272 4.51 21.73 12.49
C ILE A 272 3.35 21.02 11.77
N ILE A 273 2.48 20.35 12.53
CA ILE A 273 1.19 19.91 12.01
C ILE A 273 0.32 21.15 11.93
N PRO A 274 -0.14 21.54 10.72
CA PRO A 274 -1.06 22.68 10.62
C PRO A 274 -2.29 22.44 11.50
N SER A 275 -2.70 23.44 12.27
CA SER A 275 -3.89 23.37 13.15
C SER A 275 -5.20 23.18 12.38
N ASN A 276 -5.21 23.50 11.08
CA ASN A 276 -6.38 23.41 10.20
C ASN A 276 -6.04 22.50 9.02
N LEU A 277 -6.00 21.20 9.24
CA LEU A 277 -5.95 20.24 8.13
C LEU A 277 -7.34 20.20 7.46
N PRO A 278 -7.39 20.12 6.12
CA PRO A 278 -8.65 19.91 5.43
C PRO A 278 -9.29 18.59 5.86
N GLU A 279 -10.62 18.57 5.87
CA GLU A 279 -11.37 17.35 6.12
C GLU A 279 -11.02 16.28 5.08
N THR A 280 -10.82 15.05 5.51
CA THR A 280 -10.54 13.91 4.66
C THR A 280 -11.54 12.79 4.92
N TYR A 281 -11.67 11.86 3.99
CA TYR A 281 -12.48 10.66 4.24
C TYR A 281 -12.05 9.92 5.52
N GLY A 282 -10.75 9.87 5.80
CA GLY A 282 -10.23 9.25 7.02
C GLY A 282 -10.66 9.98 8.28
N SER A 283 -10.61 11.33 8.32
CA SER A 283 -11.08 12.10 9.50
C SER A 283 -12.59 11.97 9.70
N ILE A 284 -13.38 11.95 8.63
CA ILE A 284 -14.82 11.68 8.66
C ILE A 284 -15.12 10.29 9.24
N THR A 285 -14.36 9.29 8.77
CA THR A 285 -14.50 7.90 9.24
C THR A 285 -14.26 7.79 10.74
N THR A 286 -13.16 8.35 11.23
CA THR A 286 -12.80 8.27 12.65
C THR A 286 -13.79 8.98 13.54
N GLU A 287 -14.26 10.17 13.17
CA GLU A 287 -15.30 10.90 13.89
C GLU A 287 -16.62 10.11 13.94
N PHE A 288 -17.01 9.53 12.79
CA PHE A 288 -18.24 8.75 12.69
C PHE A 288 -18.19 7.48 13.55
N ILE A 289 -17.08 6.72 13.47
CA ILE A 289 -16.89 5.49 14.26
C ILE A 289 -16.93 5.80 15.76
N LEU A 290 -16.24 6.86 16.23
CA LEU A 290 -16.26 7.25 17.64
C LEU A 290 -17.68 7.55 18.11
N LYS A 291 -18.43 8.36 17.37
CA LYS A 291 -19.81 8.69 17.68
C LYS A 291 -20.71 7.46 17.76
N LYS A 292 -20.55 6.51 16.83
CA LYS A 292 -21.30 5.25 16.82
C LYS A 292 -20.90 4.36 18.00
N HIS A 293 -19.60 4.23 18.28
CA HIS A 293 -19.09 3.43 19.39
C HIS A 293 -19.53 3.96 20.77
N GLU A 294 -19.72 5.26 20.92
CA GLU A 294 -20.32 5.84 22.15
C GLU A 294 -21.71 5.27 22.42
N GLN A 295 -22.50 5.00 21.38
CA GLN A 295 -23.87 4.49 21.46
C GLN A 295 -23.95 2.96 21.45
N ASP A 296 -23.03 2.29 20.75
CA ASP A 296 -22.99 0.84 20.60
C ASP A 296 -21.55 0.30 20.78
N LYS A 297 -21.31 -0.31 21.93
CA LYS A 297 -20.00 -0.86 22.31
C LYS A 297 -19.60 -2.13 21.55
N SER A 298 -20.50 -2.71 20.76
CA SER A 298 -20.18 -3.84 19.87
C SER A 298 -19.38 -3.41 18.62
N ILE A 299 -19.26 -2.10 18.35
CA ILE A 299 -18.50 -1.57 17.21
C ILE A 299 -17.01 -1.63 17.53
N VAL A 300 -16.25 -2.28 16.65
CA VAL A 300 -14.81 -2.54 16.78
C VAL A 300 -14.08 -2.01 15.54
N ALA A 301 -13.01 -1.23 15.74
CA ALA A 301 -12.17 -0.72 14.67
C ALA A 301 -10.89 -1.55 14.54
N ILE A 302 -10.61 -2.06 13.33
CA ILE A 302 -9.49 -2.97 13.05
C ILE A 302 -8.58 -2.37 11.99
N THR A 303 -7.27 -2.53 12.16
CA THR A 303 -6.25 -2.23 11.15
C THR A 303 -5.13 -3.28 11.16
N ALA A 304 -4.37 -3.37 10.07
CA ALA A 304 -3.18 -4.20 9.96
C ALA A 304 -1.94 -3.31 9.85
N ALA A 305 -1.41 -2.86 11.00
CA ALA A 305 -0.19 -2.04 11.18
C ALA A 305 -0.14 -0.73 10.36
N THR A 306 -1.25 -0.26 9.82
CA THR A 306 -1.31 0.96 9.00
C THR A 306 -2.24 2.05 9.57
N PRO A 307 -2.23 2.32 10.90
CA PRO A 307 -3.20 3.24 11.49
C PRO A 307 -3.13 4.65 10.88
N GLY A 308 -1.93 5.16 10.60
CA GLY A 308 -1.75 6.46 9.94
C GLY A 308 -2.31 6.50 8.52
N GLY A 309 -2.17 5.41 7.76
CA GLY A 309 -2.65 5.28 6.38
C GLY A 309 -4.17 5.24 6.25
N VAL A 310 -4.88 4.86 7.33
CA VAL A 310 -6.35 4.83 7.42
C VAL A 310 -6.91 5.89 8.38
N SER A 311 -6.06 6.83 8.81
CA SER A 311 -6.40 7.95 9.70
C SER A 311 -6.82 7.56 11.14
N PHE A 312 -6.46 6.37 11.61
CA PHE A 312 -6.63 5.96 13.00
C PHE A 312 -5.54 6.60 13.88
N THR A 313 -5.70 7.89 14.15
CA THR A 313 -4.77 8.71 14.93
C THR A 313 -4.58 8.18 16.35
N LYS A 314 -3.53 8.63 17.05
CA LYS A 314 -3.28 8.26 18.44
C LYS A 314 -4.46 8.63 19.36
N ASP A 315 -5.09 9.78 19.14
CA ASP A 315 -6.29 10.21 19.88
C ASP A 315 -7.48 9.27 19.62
N PHE A 316 -7.72 8.89 18.35
CA PHE A 316 -8.75 7.90 18.00
C PHE A 316 -8.52 6.56 18.70
N ARG A 317 -7.28 6.02 18.62
CA ARG A 317 -6.90 4.75 19.25
C ARG A 317 -7.14 4.77 20.77
N GLN A 318 -6.78 5.86 21.42
CA GLN A 318 -6.99 6.04 22.87
C GLN A 318 -8.49 6.10 23.24
N LYS A 319 -9.32 6.79 22.45
CA LYS A 319 -10.76 6.89 22.67
C LYS A 319 -11.51 5.58 22.44
N MET A 320 -11.08 4.80 21.47
CA MET A 320 -11.64 3.46 21.21
C MET A 320 -11.23 2.44 22.28
N GLY A 321 -10.07 2.60 22.92
CA GLY A 321 -9.57 1.66 23.93
C GLY A 321 -9.50 0.23 23.41
N ASP A 322 -10.05 -0.74 24.15
CA ASP A 322 -10.04 -2.18 23.79
C ASP A 322 -10.84 -2.50 22.51
N ALA A 323 -11.67 -1.57 22.03
CA ALA A 323 -12.39 -1.71 20.77
C ALA A 323 -11.54 -1.27 19.55
N TYR A 324 -10.31 -0.80 19.75
CA TYR A 324 -9.32 -0.64 18.70
C TYR A 324 -8.39 -1.85 18.68
N ILE A 325 -8.28 -2.50 17.53
CA ILE A 325 -7.46 -3.70 17.37
C ILE A 325 -6.49 -3.48 16.19
N ASP A 326 -5.20 -3.50 16.49
CA ASP A 326 -4.15 -3.59 15.48
C ASP A 326 -3.60 -5.03 15.49
N VAL A 327 -3.71 -5.71 14.37
CA VAL A 327 -3.30 -7.11 14.23
C VAL A 327 -1.86 -7.27 13.72
N ALA A 328 -1.06 -6.21 13.75
CA ALA A 328 0.24 -6.14 13.10
C ALA A 328 0.12 -6.23 11.56
N ILE A 329 1.22 -6.48 10.84
CA ILE A 329 1.19 -6.61 9.38
C ILE A 329 0.68 -8.01 9.01
N SER A 330 -0.64 -8.19 9.05
CA SER A 330 -1.30 -9.47 8.80
C SER A 330 -2.73 -9.26 8.28
N GLU A 331 -2.84 -8.74 7.06
CA GLU A 331 -4.11 -8.41 6.42
C GLU A 331 -5.01 -9.64 6.26
N GLU A 332 -4.44 -10.79 5.93
CA GLU A 332 -5.14 -12.07 5.81
C GLU A 332 -5.80 -12.47 7.13
N HIS A 333 -5.03 -12.39 8.23
CA HIS A 333 -5.54 -12.62 9.58
C HIS A 333 -6.62 -11.60 9.95
N ALA A 334 -6.40 -10.30 9.65
CA ALA A 334 -7.38 -9.25 9.91
C ALA A 334 -8.74 -9.57 9.28
N MET A 335 -8.75 -10.05 8.04
CA MET A 335 -9.98 -10.37 7.30
C MET A 335 -10.72 -11.55 7.95
N GLY A 336 -10.04 -12.67 8.20
CA GLY A 336 -10.63 -13.82 8.89
C GLY A 336 -11.09 -13.47 10.31
N PHE A 337 -10.30 -12.72 11.06
CA PHE A 337 -10.64 -12.25 12.41
C PHE A 337 -11.90 -11.36 12.40
N THR A 338 -12.02 -10.48 11.42
CA THR A 338 -13.20 -9.62 11.23
C THR A 338 -14.46 -10.46 11.03
N SER A 339 -14.38 -11.54 10.23
CA SER A 339 -15.49 -12.48 10.07
C SER A 339 -15.88 -13.15 11.38
N GLY A 340 -14.89 -13.62 12.16
CA GLY A 340 -15.12 -14.25 13.47
C GLY A 340 -15.83 -13.31 14.45
N LEU A 341 -15.45 -12.04 14.49
CA LEU A 341 -16.10 -11.00 15.32
C LEU A 341 -17.57 -10.80 14.90
N ALA A 342 -17.83 -10.64 13.60
CA ALA A 342 -19.18 -10.42 13.09
C ALA A 342 -20.11 -11.59 13.38
N LYS A 343 -19.64 -12.82 13.22
CA LYS A 343 -20.42 -14.05 13.51
C LYS A 343 -20.79 -14.20 14.99
N ASN A 344 -20.12 -13.50 15.89
CA ASN A 344 -20.37 -13.53 17.32
C ASN A 344 -20.99 -12.21 17.86
N GLY A 345 -21.58 -11.41 16.98
CA GLY A 345 -22.42 -10.26 17.35
C GLY A 345 -21.67 -8.94 17.52
N ALA A 346 -20.37 -8.88 17.23
CA ALA A 346 -19.68 -7.61 17.10
C ALA A 346 -19.99 -6.95 15.74
N LYS A 347 -19.81 -5.63 15.66
CA LYS A 347 -19.90 -4.85 14.42
C LYS A 347 -18.50 -4.40 14.02
N PRO A 348 -17.71 -5.26 13.37
CA PRO A 348 -16.33 -4.94 13.05
C PRO A 348 -16.23 -4.04 11.83
N ILE A 349 -15.31 -3.06 11.90
CA ILE A 349 -14.95 -2.17 10.81
C ILE A 349 -13.46 -2.35 10.55
N PHE A 350 -13.11 -3.03 9.46
CA PHE A 350 -11.73 -3.20 9.04
C PHE A 350 -11.36 -2.13 8.02
N ALA A 351 -10.39 -1.28 8.37
CA ALA A 351 -9.87 -0.24 7.49
C ALA A 351 -8.52 -0.67 6.91
N VAL A 352 -8.44 -0.75 5.58
CA VAL A 352 -7.28 -1.23 4.84
C VAL A 352 -7.07 -0.41 3.56
N GLN A 353 -5.82 -0.25 3.10
CA GLN A 353 -5.56 0.42 1.83
C GLN A 353 -5.82 -0.51 0.63
N SER A 354 -6.25 0.07 -0.49
CA SER A 354 -6.57 -0.67 -1.73
C SER A 354 -5.41 -1.55 -2.22
N SER A 355 -4.16 -1.10 -2.09
CA SER A 355 -2.98 -1.91 -2.44
C SER A 355 -2.74 -3.09 -1.49
N PHE A 356 -3.19 -3.00 -0.23
CA PHE A 356 -2.96 -4.05 0.77
C PHE A 356 -4.13 -5.04 0.88
N VAL A 357 -5.36 -4.62 0.53
CA VAL A 357 -6.49 -5.55 0.44
C VAL A 357 -6.24 -6.67 -0.57
N GLN A 358 -5.29 -6.50 -1.50
CA GLN A 358 -4.89 -7.52 -2.46
C GLN A 358 -4.43 -8.83 -1.81
N ARG A 359 -3.85 -8.78 -0.60
CA ARG A 359 -3.42 -9.96 0.15
C ARG A 359 -4.57 -10.82 0.65
N THR A 360 -5.77 -10.28 0.70
CA THR A 360 -6.91 -10.89 1.39
C THR A 360 -7.93 -11.53 0.43
N TYR A 361 -7.58 -11.76 -0.83
CA TYR A 361 -8.52 -12.26 -1.83
C TYR A 361 -9.16 -13.60 -1.42
N ASP A 362 -8.36 -14.54 -0.94
CA ASP A 362 -8.85 -15.84 -0.47
C ASP A 362 -9.77 -15.68 0.74
N GLN A 363 -9.37 -14.89 1.75
CA GLN A 363 -10.15 -14.66 2.97
C GLN A 363 -11.44 -13.87 2.67
N ILE A 364 -11.43 -12.94 1.72
CA ILE A 364 -12.66 -12.27 1.26
C ILE A 364 -13.60 -13.32 0.65
N SER A 365 -13.09 -14.21 -0.18
CA SER A 365 -13.87 -15.26 -0.83
C SER A 365 -14.38 -16.30 0.17
N GLN A 366 -13.49 -16.90 0.96
CA GLN A 366 -13.79 -18.07 1.78
C GLN A 366 -14.34 -17.69 3.17
N ASP A 367 -13.69 -16.74 3.87
CA ASP A 367 -14.05 -16.45 5.25
C ASP A 367 -15.19 -15.45 5.36
N ILE A 368 -15.30 -14.52 4.40
CA ILE A 368 -16.30 -13.45 4.39
C ILE A 368 -17.49 -13.80 3.49
N ALA A 369 -17.28 -13.90 2.18
CA ALA A 369 -18.35 -13.97 1.18
C ALA A 369 -19.13 -15.29 1.22
N LEU A 370 -18.40 -16.42 1.25
CA LEU A 370 -19.02 -17.75 1.34
C LEU A 370 -19.84 -17.91 2.63
N ASN A 371 -19.38 -17.30 3.72
CA ASN A 371 -20.05 -17.30 5.02
C ASN A 371 -21.11 -16.20 5.17
N ASN A 372 -21.23 -15.31 4.18
CA ASN A 372 -22.09 -14.13 4.22
C ASN A 372 -21.97 -13.37 5.57
N SER A 373 -20.72 -13.08 5.98
CA SER A 373 -20.42 -12.44 7.26
C SER A 373 -20.73 -10.94 7.18
N PRO A 374 -21.57 -10.37 8.06
CA PRO A 374 -21.96 -8.96 8.01
C PRO A 374 -20.84 -8.06 8.56
N VAL A 375 -19.81 -7.87 7.76
CA VAL A 375 -18.64 -7.04 8.07
C VAL A 375 -18.68 -5.72 7.31
N THR A 376 -18.06 -4.69 7.87
CA THR A 376 -17.75 -3.45 7.15
C THR A 376 -16.27 -3.39 6.86
N VAL A 377 -15.89 -3.33 5.57
CA VAL A 377 -14.50 -3.14 5.14
C VAL A 377 -14.38 -1.81 4.41
N ILE A 378 -13.52 -0.92 4.91
CA ILE A 378 -13.25 0.38 4.28
C ILE A 378 -11.95 0.27 3.50
N VAL A 379 -12.07 0.32 2.16
CA VAL A 379 -10.93 0.23 1.23
C VAL A 379 -10.44 1.64 0.91
N HIS A 380 -9.42 2.08 1.65
CA HIS A 380 -8.81 3.41 1.49
C HIS A 380 -7.88 3.49 0.28
N CYS A 381 -7.66 4.71 -0.21
CA CYS A 381 -6.73 5.01 -1.30
C CYS A 381 -7.09 4.33 -2.62
N GLY A 382 -8.38 4.02 -2.84
CA GLY A 382 -8.87 3.51 -4.12
C GLY A 382 -8.80 4.57 -5.21
N GLY A 383 -8.32 4.18 -6.40
CA GLY A 383 -8.24 5.05 -7.58
C GLY A 383 -6.84 5.32 -8.11
N MET A 384 -6.80 6.08 -9.20
CA MET A 384 -5.55 6.47 -9.85
C MET A 384 -4.78 7.47 -8.99
N SER A 385 -3.52 7.21 -8.76
CA SER A 385 -2.63 8.07 -7.99
C SER A 385 -1.28 8.22 -8.69
N GLY A 386 -0.58 9.31 -8.41
CA GLY A 386 0.76 9.57 -8.95
C GLY A 386 1.89 8.97 -8.10
N ILE A 387 1.61 7.91 -7.36
CA ILE A 387 2.58 7.23 -6.50
C ILE A 387 3.39 6.17 -7.26
N ASP A 388 4.24 5.45 -6.57
CA ASP A 388 5.05 4.39 -7.15
C ASP A 388 4.22 3.16 -7.55
N MET A 389 4.78 2.31 -8.41
CA MET A 389 4.12 1.15 -8.98
C MET A 389 3.75 0.06 -7.97
N THR A 390 4.27 0.12 -6.75
CA THR A 390 4.05 -0.92 -5.74
C THR A 390 2.83 -0.65 -4.85
N HIS A 391 2.26 0.58 -4.91
CA HIS A 391 1.15 0.99 -4.05
C HIS A 391 -0.08 1.48 -4.84
N LEU A 392 -0.35 0.90 -6.01
CA LEU A 392 -1.46 1.32 -6.86
C LEU A 392 -2.83 0.93 -6.27
N GLY A 393 -3.76 1.89 -6.28
CA GLY A 393 -5.14 1.72 -5.80
C GLY A 393 -6.14 1.43 -6.93
N THR A 394 -5.74 0.79 -8.03
CA THR A 394 -6.56 0.65 -9.24
C THR A 394 -7.09 -0.77 -9.49
N PHE A 395 -6.62 -1.77 -8.73
CA PHE A 395 -6.95 -3.18 -8.97
C PHE A 395 -8.14 -3.68 -8.15
N ASP A 396 -8.54 -2.96 -7.10
CA ASP A 396 -9.55 -3.36 -6.13
C ASP A 396 -10.94 -3.59 -6.74
N ILE A 397 -11.36 -2.75 -7.70
CA ILE A 397 -12.67 -2.89 -8.37
C ILE A 397 -12.77 -4.27 -9.04
N SER A 398 -11.83 -4.60 -9.93
CA SER A 398 -11.85 -5.86 -10.67
C SER A 398 -11.63 -7.08 -9.76
N MET A 399 -10.79 -6.95 -8.74
CA MET A 399 -10.46 -8.03 -7.83
C MET A 399 -11.63 -8.40 -6.91
N ILE A 400 -12.26 -7.42 -6.26
CA ILE A 400 -13.32 -7.66 -5.28
C ILE A 400 -14.66 -7.95 -5.98
N SER A 401 -14.94 -7.26 -7.08
CA SER A 401 -16.26 -7.32 -7.72
C SER A 401 -16.56 -8.63 -8.46
N ASN A 402 -15.60 -9.55 -8.57
CA ASN A 402 -15.83 -10.88 -9.13
C ASN A 402 -16.20 -11.94 -8.06
N ILE A 403 -16.15 -11.56 -6.77
CA ILE A 403 -16.51 -12.46 -5.67
C ILE A 403 -18.02 -12.35 -5.40
N PRO A 404 -18.76 -13.48 -5.36
CA PRO A 404 -20.19 -13.48 -5.05
C PRO A 404 -20.50 -12.94 -3.64
N ASN A 405 -21.73 -12.52 -3.40
CA ASN A 405 -22.28 -12.07 -2.10
C ASN A 405 -21.66 -10.79 -1.52
N ILE A 406 -20.69 -10.19 -2.17
CA ILE A 406 -20.10 -8.92 -1.72
C ILE A 406 -20.94 -7.73 -2.19
N VAL A 407 -21.27 -6.82 -1.29
CA VAL A 407 -21.76 -5.49 -1.61
C VAL A 407 -20.57 -4.53 -1.59
N TYR A 408 -20.19 -4.00 -2.75
CA TYR A 408 -19.07 -3.07 -2.86
C TYR A 408 -19.57 -1.71 -3.34
N LEU A 409 -19.39 -0.66 -2.53
CA LEU A 409 -19.95 0.67 -2.72
C LEU A 409 -18.85 1.70 -3.04
N ALA A 410 -19.20 2.72 -3.82
CA ALA A 410 -18.33 3.85 -4.14
C ALA A 410 -19.10 5.17 -4.01
N PRO A 411 -18.88 5.94 -2.95
CA PRO A 411 -19.55 7.22 -2.72
C PRO A 411 -19.01 8.30 -3.67
N THR A 412 -19.89 9.23 -4.07
CA THR A 412 -19.55 10.40 -4.89
C THR A 412 -19.29 11.66 -4.05
N ASN A 413 -19.71 11.64 -2.77
CA ASN A 413 -19.64 12.76 -1.84
C ASN A 413 -19.69 12.28 -0.38
N LYS A 414 -19.45 13.22 0.57
CA LYS A 414 -19.41 12.97 2.01
C LYS A 414 -20.72 12.39 2.54
N GLU A 415 -21.86 12.95 2.12
CA GLU A 415 -23.17 12.57 2.64
C GLU A 415 -23.54 11.14 2.21
N GLU A 416 -23.26 10.75 0.98
CA GLU A 416 -23.39 9.36 0.53
C GLU A 416 -22.47 8.43 1.32
N TYR A 417 -21.20 8.83 1.54
CA TYR A 417 -20.24 8.04 2.30
C TYR A 417 -20.75 7.74 3.71
N LEU A 418 -21.23 8.77 4.40
CA LEU A 418 -21.76 8.62 5.76
C LEU A 418 -23.01 7.71 5.79
N SER A 419 -23.90 7.83 4.82
CA SER A 419 -25.07 6.96 4.71
C SER A 419 -24.71 5.52 4.39
N MET A 420 -23.72 5.29 3.50
CA MET A 420 -23.18 3.95 3.20
C MET A 420 -22.55 3.32 4.43
N LEU A 421 -21.76 4.10 5.18
CA LEU A 421 -21.08 3.63 6.39
C LEU A 421 -22.09 3.31 7.50
N ASP A 422 -23.09 4.17 7.70
CA ASP A 422 -24.17 3.94 8.65
C ASP A 422 -24.94 2.65 8.34
N TRP A 423 -25.38 2.50 7.10
CA TRP A 423 -26.10 1.31 6.67
C TRP A 423 -25.24 0.06 6.80
N SER A 424 -23.95 0.11 6.40
CA SER A 424 -23.08 -1.05 6.46
C SER A 424 -22.83 -1.59 7.87
N ILE A 425 -22.86 -0.70 8.88
CA ILE A 425 -22.66 -1.06 10.29
C ILE A 425 -23.95 -1.62 10.92
N GLU A 426 -25.13 -1.13 10.48
CA GLU A 426 -26.39 -1.51 11.10
C GLU A 426 -27.06 -2.73 10.46
N GLN A 427 -26.78 -3.02 9.17
CA GLN A 427 -27.33 -4.21 8.51
C GLN A 427 -26.62 -5.48 8.95
N VAL A 428 -27.26 -6.65 8.79
CA VAL A 428 -26.76 -7.96 9.25
C VAL A 428 -26.81 -9.05 8.16
N GLU A 429 -27.04 -8.66 6.91
CA GLU A 429 -27.33 -9.58 5.82
C GLU A 429 -26.14 -9.77 4.88
N HIS A 430 -25.27 -8.77 4.72
CA HIS A 430 -24.25 -8.76 3.68
C HIS A 430 -22.87 -8.35 4.19
N PRO A 431 -21.79 -8.90 3.64
CA PRO A 431 -20.48 -8.28 3.72
C PRO A 431 -20.44 -7.03 2.85
N VAL A 432 -20.11 -5.88 3.45
CA VAL A 432 -20.09 -4.58 2.79
C VAL A 432 -18.69 -4.03 2.73
N PHE A 433 -18.27 -3.68 1.53
CA PHE A 433 -17.03 -2.97 1.25
C PHE A 433 -17.37 -1.55 0.79
N ILE A 434 -16.62 -0.55 1.25
CA ILE A 434 -16.79 0.85 0.84
C ILE A 434 -15.46 1.35 0.32
N ARG A 435 -15.41 1.73 -0.95
CA ARG A 435 -14.24 2.24 -1.63
C ARG A 435 -14.08 3.74 -1.40
N VAL A 436 -12.97 4.12 -0.80
CA VAL A 436 -12.71 5.51 -0.42
C VAL A 436 -11.45 6.01 -1.13
N PRO A 437 -11.54 7.08 -1.93
CA PRO A 437 -10.42 7.62 -2.67
C PRO A 437 -9.48 8.43 -1.78
N LEU A 438 -8.31 8.77 -2.35
CA LEU A 438 -7.44 9.81 -1.81
C LEU A 438 -8.05 11.21 -2.02
N GLY A 439 -7.80 12.12 -1.08
CA GLY A 439 -8.12 13.53 -1.21
C GLY A 439 -9.32 14.00 -0.37
N GLU A 440 -9.75 15.22 -0.67
CA GLU A 440 -10.83 15.88 0.06
C GLU A 440 -12.20 15.42 -0.47
N PRO A 441 -13.16 15.14 0.42
CA PRO A 441 -14.51 14.77 0.00
C PRO A 441 -15.25 15.96 -0.59
N VAL A 442 -16.09 15.69 -1.58
CA VAL A 442 -17.07 16.68 -2.05
C VAL A 442 -18.23 16.72 -1.06
N THR A 443 -18.59 17.90 -0.58
CA THR A 443 -19.75 18.12 0.28
C THR A 443 -20.88 18.73 -0.52
N THR A 444 -22.08 18.17 -0.40
CA THR A 444 -23.30 18.65 -1.09
C THR A 444 -24.22 19.43 -0.15
N GLY A 445 -24.09 19.23 1.16
CA GLY A 445 -24.98 19.76 2.20
C GLY A 445 -26.38 19.14 2.20
N LYS A 446 -26.58 18.04 1.45
CA LYS A 446 -27.89 17.37 1.33
C LYS A 446 -27.79 15.96 1.91
N VAL A 447 -28.68 15.64 2.83
CA VAL A 447 -28.80 14.29 3.39
C VAL A 447 -29.08 13.31 2.25
N ASP A 448 -28.26 12.26 2.16
CA ASP A 448 -28.56 11.13 1.28
C ASP A 448 -29.69 10.30 1.90
N LYS A 449 -30.71 10.00 1.10
CA LYS A 449 -31.91 9.23 1.48
C LYS A 449 -31.98 7.87 0.78
N THR A 450 -30.86 7.40 0.24
CA THR A 450 -30.80 6.13 -0.47
C THR A 450 -31.10 4.98 0.48
N ASN A 451 -31.99 4.08 0.07
CA ASN A 451 -32.15 2.78 0.73
C ASN A 451 -31.11 1.80 0.12
N TYR A 452 -30.01 1.55 0.84
CA TYR A 452 -28.96 0.67 0.37
C TYR A 452 -29.32 -0.82 0.45
N SER A 453 -30.43 -1.18 1.10
CA SER A 453 -30.98 -2.55 1.06
C SER A 453 -31.62 -2.90 -0.31
N ASP A 454 -31.96 -1.88 -1.11
CA ASP A 454 -32.34 -2.06 -2.51
C ASP A 454 -31.06 -2.21 -3.35
N LEU A 455 -30.46 -3.40 -3.29
CA LEU A 455 -29.13 -3.67 -3.87
C LEU A 455 -29.08 -3.35 -5.37
N ASN A 456 -27.96 -2.82 -5.81
CA ASN A 456 -27.62 -2.52 -7.20
C ASN A 456 -28.53 -1.49 -7.90
N LYS A 457 -29.38 -0.75 -7.16
CA LYS A 457 -30.21 0.30 -7.75
C LYS A 457 -29.43 1.58 -7.98
N TYR A 458 -29.46 2.05 -9.23
CA TYR A 458 -28.75 3.24 -9.67
C TYR A 458 -29.62 4.50 -9.53
N GLN A 459 -28.98 5.62 -9.30
CA GLN A 459 -29.66 6.90 -9.20
C GLN A 459 -29.52 7.69 -10.52
N VAL A 460 -30.64 7.94 -11.20
CA VAL A 460 -30.69 8.90 -12.31
C VAL A 460 -30.69 10.32 -11.71
N VAL A 461 -29.57 11.02 -11.83
CA VAL A 461 -29.40 12.38 -11.28
C VAL A 461 -29.93 13.45 -12.24
N ARG A 462 -29.79 13.21 -13.53
CA ARG A 462 -30.36 14.05 -14.59
C ARG A 462 -30.86 13.15 -15.73
N LYS A 463 -32.10 13.34 -16.15
CA LYS A 463 -32.71 12.55 -17.25
C LYS A 463 -32.55 13.26 -18.60
N GLY A 464 -32.23 12.52 -19.63
CA GLY A 464 -32.13 12.91 -21.03
C GLY A 464 -32.51 11.75 -21.93
N SER A 465 -32.04 11.74 -23.20
CA SER A 465 -32.44 10.77 -24.22
C SER A 465 -31.36 10.38 -25.24
N ASP A 466 -30.20 11.00 -25.25
CA ASP A 466 -29.25 10.79 -26.36
C ASP A 466 -28.05 9.91 -25.92
N VAL A 467 -27.40 10.29 -24.83
CA VAL A 467 -26.20 9.63 -24.28
C VAL A 467 -26.43 9.38 -22.81
N ALA A 468 -26.30 8.14 -22.36
CA ALA A 468 -26.28 7.79 -20.94
C ALA A 468 -24.85 7.83 -20.38
N ILE A 469 -24.63 8.54 -19.27
CA ILE A 469 -23.34 8.63 -18.59
C ILE A 469 -23.48 7.97 -17.22
N ILE A 470 -22.81 6.82 -17.03
CA ILE A 470 -22.78 6.07 -15.78
C ILE A 470 -21.41 6.29 -15.14
N ALA A 471 -21.35 7.13 -14.11
CA ALA A 471 -20.08 7.58 -13.53
C ALA A 471 -19.94 7.12 -12.08
N LEU A 472 -18.94 6.24 -11.84
CA LEU A 472 -18.73 5.57 -10.57
C LEU A 472 -17.88 6.43 -9.61
N GLY A 473 -18.34 6.53 -8.36
CA GLY A 473 -17.56 7.12 -7.26
C GLY A 473 -17.04 8.51 -7.59
N THR A 474 -15.74 8.74 -7.38
CA THR A 474 -15.10 10.05 -7.63
C THR A 474 -15.18 10.51 -9.08
N PHE A 475 -15.29 9.57 -10.03
CA PHE A 475 -15.45 9.91 -11.44
C PHE A 475 -16.82 10.47 -11.78
N PHE A 476 -17.75 10.52 -10.82
CA PHE A 476 -18.99 11.28 -10.97
C PHE A 476 -18.74 12.79 -11.19
N LYS A 477 -17.64 13.33 -10.65
CA LYS A 477 -17.19 14.70 -10.95
C LYS A 477 -16.79 14.86 -12.43
N LEU A 478 -16.11 13.87 -13.01
CA LEU A 478 -15.80 13.83 -14.43
C LEU A 478 -17.09 13.66 -15.25
N GLY A 479 -17.98 12.75 -14.84
CA GLY A 479 -19.29 12.55 -15.47
C GLY A 479 -20.12 13.82 -15.57
N LYS A 480 -20.14 14.67 -14.52
CA LYS A 480 -20.77 15.99 -14.58
C LYS A 480 -20.17 16.90 -15.65
N LYS A 481 -18.85 16.95 -15.75
CA LYS A 481 -18.15 17.75 -16.78
C LYS A 481 -18.43 17.24 -18.19
N VAL A 482 -18.45 15.92 -18.39
CA VAL A 482 -18.83 15.29 -19.68
C VAL A 482 -20.28 15.62 -20.03
N TYR A 483 -21.19 15.50 -19.05
CA TYR A 483 -22.58 15.91 -19.20
C TYR A 483 -22.70 17.37 -19.67
N ASP A 484 -22.05 18.29 -18.98
CA ASP A 484 -22.11 19.73 -19.31
C ASP A 484 -21.50 19.99 -20.70
N ARG A 485 -20.41 19.31 -21.08
CA ARG A 485 -19.78 19.43 -22.40
C ARG A 485 -20.68 18.93 -23.53
N LEU A 486 -21.34 17.78 -23.34
CA LEU A 486 -22.34 17.24 -24.30
C LEU A 486 -23.55 18.18 -24.42
N LYS A 487 -24.05 18.70 -23.28
CA LYS A 487 -25.18 19.64 -23.27
C LYS A 487 -24.88 20.91 -24.05
N GLN A 488 -23.67 21.47 -23.91
CA GLN A 488 -23.21 22.63 -24.69
C GLN A 488 -23.17 22.37 -26.18
N ALA A 489 -22.96 21.12 -26.62
CA ALA A 489 -22.95 20.70 -28.00
C ALA A 489 -24.34 20.33 -28.54
N GLY A 490 -25.42 20.53 -27.77
CA GLY A 490 -26.79 20.32 -28.17
C GLY A 490 -27.37 18.93 -27.88
N PHE A 491 -26.61 18.03 -27.23
CA PHE A 491 -27.11 16.74 -26.77
C PHE A 491 -28.05 16.88 -25.56
N ASN A 492 -28.86 15.88 -25.34
CA ASN A 492 -29.69 15.73 -24.15
C ASN A 492 -29.24 14.52 -23.30
N PRO A 493 -28.09 14.57 -22.62
CA PRO A 493 -27.55 13.39 -21.93
C PRO A 493 -28.28 13.06 -20.63
N THR A 494 -28.26 11.78 -20.25
CA THR A 494 -28.63 11.29 -18.92
C THR A 494 -27.37 11.15 -18.06
N LEU A 495 -27.43 11.56 -16.78
CA LEU A 495 -26.34 11.39 -15.80
C LEU A 495 -26.79 10.46 -14.68
N ILE A 496 -26.03 9.39 -14.44
CA ILE A 496 -26.37 8.30 -13.53
C ILE A 496 -25.23 8.11 -12.53
N ASN A 497 -25.58 8.00 -11.24
CA ASN A 497 -24.71 7.57 -10.16
C ASN A 497 -25.04 6.10 -9.80
N PRO A 498 -24.17 5.13 -10.12
CA PRO A 498 -24.45 3.72 -9.86
C PRO A 498 -24.34 3.36 -8.36
N LYS A 499 -23.54 4.05 -7.57
CA LYS A 499 -23.25 3.78 -6.15
C LYS A 499 -22.65 2.41 -5.87
N PHE A 500 -23.11 1.34 -6.51
CA PHE A 500 -22.67 -0.04 -6.38
C PHE A 500 -21.62 -0.39 -7.45
N ILE A 501 -20.53 -1.01 -7.03
CA ILE A 501 -19.48 -1.55 -7.92
C ILE A 501 -19.84 -2.99 -8.32
N THR A 502 -20.37 -3.78 -7.36
CA THR A 502 -20.84 -5.14 -7.59
C THR A 502 -22.28 -5.12 -8.10
N GLY A 503 -22.57 -5.93 -9.11
CA GLY A 503 -23.90 -6.00 -9.71
C GLY A 503 -24.23 -4.81 -10.63
N ILE A 504 -25.40 -4.87 -11.25
CA ILE A 504 -25.93 -3.88 -12.19
C ILE A 504 -27.43 -3.68 -11.97
N ASP A 505 -27.96 -2.52 -12.31
CA ASP A 505 -29.40 -2.22 -12.30
C ASP A 505 -30.01 -2.58 -13.66
N GLU A 506 -30.35 -3.86 -13.84
CA GLU A 506 -30.89 -4.39 -15.10
C GLU A 506 -32.14 -3.63 -15.56
N ASP A 507 -33.08 -3.33 -14.64
CA ASP A 507 -34.28 -2.58 -14.95
C ASP A 507 -34.00 -1.18 -15.52
N LEU A 508 -32.98 -0.50 -15.01
CA LEU A 508 -32.55 0.80 -15.54
C LEU A 508 -31.85 0.62 -16.88
N LEU A 509 -30.93 -0.34 -16.98
CA LEU A 509 -30.16 -0.59 -18.19
C LEU A 509 -31.08 -0.98 -19.36
N ASP A 510 -32.16 -1.73 -19.11
CA ASP A 510 -33.19 -2.03 -20.13
C ASP A 510 -33.92 -0.78 -20.61
N ARG A 511 -34.34 0.09 -19.67
CA ARG A 511 -34.97 1.36 -20.08
C ARG A 511 -34.03 2.27 -20.88
N LEU A 512 -32.72 2.23 -20.55
CA LEU A 512 -31.75 3.02 -21.31
C LEU A 512 -31.60 2.54 -22.76
N LYS A 513 -31.78 1.24 -23.06
CA LYS A 513 -31.77 0.72 -24.45
C LYS A 513 -32.86 1.38 -25.33
N ASP A 514 -34.01 1.67 -24.72
CA ASP A 514 -35.13 2.25 -25.43
C ASP A 514 -35.00 3.77 -25.67
N GLU A 515 -34.26 4.43 -24.79
CA GLU A 515 -34.15 5.89 -24.73
C GLU A 515 -32.82 6.45 -25.27
N HIS A 516 -31.76 5.61 -25.36
CA HIS A 516 -30.39 6.03 -25.67
C HIS A 516 -29.70 5.10 -26.67
N ASN A 517 -28.77 5.64 -27.46
CA ASN A 517 -27.96 4.87 -28.42
C ASN A 517 -26.50 4.69 -27.96
N ILE A 518 -26.07 5.50 -26.99
CA ILE A 518 -24.71 5.50 -26.49
C ILE A 518 -24.73 5.47 -24.96
N THR A 519 -23.95 4.58 -24.38
CA THR A 519 -23.65 4.55 -22.94
C THR A 519 -22.17 4.81 -22.72
N ILE A 520 -21.84 5.76 -21.85
CA ILE A 520 -20.49 6.06 -21.37
C ILE A 520 -20.37 5.53 -19.95
N THR A 521 -19.35 4.74 -19.64
CA THR A 521 -19.01 4.35 -18.27
C THR A 521 -17.71 5.01 -17.85
N LEU A 522 -17.66 5.49 -16.60
CA LEU A 522 -16.50 6.16 -16.03
C LEU A 522 -16.14 5.51 -14.71
N GLU A 523 -14.91 4.98 -14.58
CA GLU A 523 -14.36 4.39 -13.36
C GLU A 523 -12.89 4.78 -13.16
N ASP A 524 -12.43 4.92 -11.93
CA ASP A 524 -11.03 5.23 -11.60
C ASP A 524 -10.20 3.97 -11.25
N GLY A 525 -10.70 2.79 -11.61
CA GLY A 525 -10.01 1.50 -11.63
C GLY A 525 -9.49 1.14 -13.03
N ILE A 526 -8.87 -0.03 -13.15
CA ILE A 526 -8.52 -0.61 -14.46
C ILE A 526 -9.79 -1.11 -15.16
N LEU A 527 -9.82 -0.98 -16.49
CA LEU A 527 -10.97 -1.43 -17.29
C LEU A 527 -11.12 -2.96 -17.33
N ASP A 528 -9.98 -3.68 -17.36
CA ASP A 528 -10.00 -5.15 -17.41
C ASP A 528 -10.65 -5.74 -16.15
N GLY A 529 -11.79 -6.42 -16.33
CA GLY A 529 -12.62 -6.94 -15.24
C GLY A 529 -13.33 -5.86 -14.41
N GLY A 530 -13.29 -4.59 -14.85
CA GLY A 530 -13.85 -3.44 -14.15
C GLY A 530 -15.36 -3.29 -14.30
N PHE A 531 -15.88 -2.20 -13.74
CA PHE A 531 -17.29 -1.87 -13.72
C PHE A 531 -17.85 -1.66 -15.13
N GLY A 532 -17.14 -0.93 -16.00
CA GLY A 532 -17.57 -0.63 -17.37
C GLY A 532 -17.70 -1.88 -18.23
N GLN A 533 -16.82 -2.89 -18.04
CA GLN A 533 -16.93 -4.16 -18.78
C GLN A 533 -18.20 -4.93 -18.45
N LYS A 534 -18.71 -4.88 -17.21
CA LYS A 534 -19.99 -5.51 -16.85
C LYS A 534 -21.15 -4.88 -17.62
N ILE A 535 -21.16 -3.55 -17.71
CA ILE A 535 -22.16 -2.80 -18.48
C ILE A 535 -22.06 -3.14 -19.97
N ALA A 536 -20.84 -3.17 -20.53
CA ALA A 536 -20.62 -3.54 -21.93
C ALA A 536 -21.07 -4.99 -22.21
N SER A 537 -20.78 -5.92 -21.30
CA SER A 537 -21.23 -7.32 -21.41
C SER A 537 -22.76 -7.44 -21.39
N TYR A 538 -23.44 -6.66 -20.55
CA TYR A 538 -24.90 -6.62 -20.49
C TYR A 538 -25.55 -6.15 -21.81
N TYR A 539 -24.90 -5.20 -22.47
CA TYR A 539 -25.38 -4.66 -23.76
C TYR A 539 -24.84 -5.41 -24.98
N GLY A 540 -24.09 -6.51 -24.80
CA GLY A 540 -23.37 -7.20 -25.87
C GLY A 540 -24.26 -7.75 -27.00
N ASP A 541 -25.53 -8.06 -26.72
CA ASP A 541 -26.53 -8.54 -27.68
C ASP A 541 -27.49 -7.44 -28.20
N SER A 542 -27.18 -6.17 -27.90
CA SER A 542 -28.02 -5.01 -28.25
C SER A 542 -27.32 -4.05 -29.22
N GLU A 543 -28.07 -3.08 -29.76
CA GLU A 543 -27.53 -2.01 -30.60
C GLU A 543 -26.88 -0.89 -29.80
N MET A 544 -26.91 -0.94 -28.46
CA MET A 544 -26.30 0.05 -27.59
C MET A 544 -24.79 0.11 -27.80
N LYS A 545 -24.26 1.29 -28.08
CA LYS A 545 -22.82 1.53 -28.17
C LYS A 545 -22.27 1.88 -26.79
N VAL A 546 -21.33 1.11 -26.28
CA VAL A 546 -20.74 1.34 -24.97
C VAL A 546 -19.31 1.86 -25.11
N LEU A 547 -19.03 3.01 -24.51
CA LEU A 547 -17.69 3.60 -24.39
C LEU A 547 -17.23 3.52 -22.94
N ASN A 548 -16.25 2.66 -22.67
CA ASN A 548 -15.70 2.47 -21.33
C ASN A 548 -14.45 3.33 -21.12
N TYR A 549 -14.42 4.08 -20.03
CA TYR A 549 -13.28 4.93 -19.64
C TYR A 549 -12.80 4.57 -18.24
N GLY A 550 -11.51 4.29 -18.13
CA GLY A 550 -10.82 3.91 -16.91
C GLY A 550 -9.31 3.75 -17.14
N GLY A 551 -8.62 3.20 -16.17
CA GLY A 551 -7.19 2.91 -16.28
C GLY A 551 -6.90 1.75 -17.22
N LYS A 552 -5.71 1.77 -17.82
CA LYS A 552 -5.19 0.61 -18.57
C LYS A 552 -4.56 -0.40 -17.61
N LYS A 553 -4.47 -1.65 -18.07
CA LYS A 553 -3.83 -2.76 -17.35
C LYS A 553 -2.31 -2.62 -17.38
N GLU A 554 -1.78 -1.76 -16.53
CA GLU A 554 -0.35 -1.48 -16.42
C GLU A 554 0.05 -1.08 -15.00
N PHE A 555 1.33 -1.25 -14.66
CA PHE A 555 1.93 -0.70 -13.46
C PHE A 555 2.50 0.70 -13.76
N THR A 556 1.83 1.75 -13.31
CA THR A 556 2.30 3.13 -13.46
C THR A 556 3.26 3.49 -12.34
N ASP A 557 4.41 4.10 -12.67
CA ASP A 557 5.41 4.49 -11.67
C ASP A 557 5.60 6.00 -11.62
N ARG A 558 5.10 6.64 -10.58
CA ARG A 558 5.28 8.07 -10.29
C ARG A 558 4.90 8.99 -11.46
N VAL A 559 3.87 8.60 -12.19
CA VAL A 559 3.28 9.39 -13.28
C VAL A 559 2.24 10.35 -12.71
N LYS A 560 2.28 11.62 -13.12
CA LYS A 560 1.28 12.60 -12.66
C LYS A 560 -0.14 12.17 -13.06
N VAL A 561 -1.09 12.30 -12.15
CA VAL A 561 -2.50 11.91 -12.40
C VAL A 561 -3.08 12.65 -13.61
N THR A 562 -2.71 13.91 -13.84
CA THR A 562 -3.13 14.69 -15.02
C THR A 562 -2.63 14.09 -16.33
N GLU A 563 -1.40 13.57 -16.35
CA GLU A 563 -0.84 12.86 -17.50
C GLU A 563 -1.53 11.53 -17.74
N LEU A 564 -1.85 10.79 -16.67
CA LEU A 564 -2.66 9.55 -16.77
C LEU A 564 -4.04 9.84 -17.35
N TYR A 565 -4.69 10.92 -16.93
CA TYR A 565 -6.00 11.31 -17.45
C TYR A 565 -5.96 11.63 -18.95
N GLU A 566 -4.93 12.30 -19.43
CA GLU A 566 -4.74 12.54 -20.86
C GLU A 566 -4.44 11.24 -21.61
N ARG A 567 -3.52 10.41 -21.08
CA ARG A 567 -3.09 9.13 -21.68
C ARG A 567 -4.23 8.13 -21.79
N TYR A 568 -5.15 8.11 -20.83
CA TYR A 568 -6.31 7.21 -20.80
C TYR A 568 -7.57 7.88 -21.34
N ARG A 569 -7.46 9.07 -21.94
CA ARG A 569 -8.59 9.82 -22.50
C ARG A 569 -9.67 10.20 -21.49
N LEU A 570 -9.31 10.43 -20.24
CA LEU A 570 -10.18 10.73 -19.10
C LEU A 570 -10.39 12.25 -18.92
N THR A 571 -10.57 12.98 -20.03
CA THR A 571 -10.93 14.39 -20.00
C THR A 571 -12.27 14.61 -20.71
N PRO A 572 -13.07 15.63 -20.33
CA PRO A 572 -14.36 15.90 -20.97
C PRO A 572 -14.25 16.10 -22.47
N GLU A 573 -13.17 16.74 -22.92
CA GLU A 573 -12.90 17.06 -24.32
C GLU A 573 -12.63 15.79 -25.13
N LEU A 574 -11.75 14.91 -24.63
CA LEU A 574 -11.38 13.66 -25.31
C LEU A 574 -12.55 12.68 -25.37
N ILE A 575 -13.33 12.59 -24.28
CA ILE A 575 -14.55 11.77 -24.23
C ILE A 575 -15.58 12.31 -25.23
N PHE A 576 -15.76 13.63 -25.30
CA PHE A 576 -16.64 14.26 -26.26
C PHE A 576 -16.22 13.98 -27.72
N GLU A 577 -14.92 14.09 -28.03
CA GLU A 577 -14.38 13.73 -29.34
C GLU A 577 -14.74 12.30 -29.75
N ASP A 578 -14.64 11.35 -28.81
CA ASP A 578 -14.94 9.94 -29.08
C ASP A 578 -16.44 9.72 -29.35
N VAL A 579 -17.32 10.40 -28.63
CA VAL A 579 -18.77 10.40 -28.89
C VAL A 579 -19.06 10.94 -30.30
N MET A 580 -18.41 12.04 -30.69
CA MET A 580 -18.58 12.63 -32.02
C MET A 580 -18.07 11.72 -33.14
N LYS A 581 -16.94 11.05 -32.94
CA LYS A 581 -16.41 10.06 -33.89
C LYS A 581 -17.38 8.86 -34.06
N LEU A 582 -17.92 8.38 -32.95
CA LEU A 582 -18.87 7.28 -32.97
C LEU A 582 -20.13 7.61 -33.76
N GLN A 583 -20.67 8.83 -33.57
CA GLN A 583 -21.84 9.30 -34.30
C GLN A 583 -21.57 9.51 -35.80
N SER A 584 -20.38 9.96 -36.18
CA SER A 584 -20.01 10.14 -37.60
C SER A 584 -19.68 8.83 -38.34
N GLY A 585 -19.73 7.68 -37.65
CA GLY A 585 -19.33 6.38 -38.22
C GLY A 585 -17.82 6.19 -38.38
N ASN A 586 -17.02 7.08 -37.86
CA ASN A 586 -15.55 7.10 -38.02
C ASN A 586 -14.79 6.42 -36.87
N LEU A 587 -15.44 5.84 -35.89
CA LEU A 587 -14.78 5.08 -34.82
C LEU A 587 -14.51 3.65 -35.30
N LEU A 588 -13.32 3.40 -35.80
CA LEU A 588 -12.76 2.05 -35.92
C LEU A 588 -12.40 1.61 -34.51
N TYR A 589 -12.95 0.48 -34.07
CA TYR A 589 -12.64 -0.17 -32.79
C TYR A 589 -11.10 -0.35 -32.66
N ALA A 590 -10.47 0.31 -31.67
CA ALA A 590 -9.05 0.14 -31.32
C ALA A 590 -8.93 -0.73 -30.07
#